data_8fbbd9b18c9fcad1fa3838fbe5f29c7b
#
_entry.id   8fbbd9b18c9fcad1fa3838fbe5f29c7b
#
_cell.length_a   1.000
_cell.length_b   1.000
_cell.length_c   1.000
_cell.angle_alpha   90.00
_cell.angle_beta   90.00
_cell.angle_gamma   90.00
#
_symmetry.space_group_name_H-M   'P 1'
#
loop_
_entity.id
_entity.type
_entity.pdbx_description
1 polymer ?
#
loop_
_entity_poly.entity_id
_entity_poly.type
_entity_poly.pdbx_seq_one_letter_code
_entity_poly.pdbx_strand_id
1 'polypeptide(L)'
;MYIKGRRWNMRQPRRYTNFWRLLVLICIAAFLFYVNRVVEPLSPNLFLPSPTPTTSPEDFVSQAEALAVQGKYTQALQQYQQALRADPRNPDYYIAMARLNIYSGNYADAVINASNALLLDNTSSLAETLKGFGLAFTGDYLQGEASLNRAIELDPSNASAYAYLAILYAQQIINGQGAISNLDKAIEASRKALTFAPGTLETHWARGLVLEITSNYEDAIAEFEAAVAQNPNITELHMALGRNYRSLQKYDRAVEEFTRASALNPTDPNPALNISRIYSGLGEFGRAVQYAEQAVNNAPSDPFMYGNLGSMYFRNRQLDKALFALRLAVHGGVTPEGVVVEGLPLAPGRVGEYYYTY
;
A
#
# COMPACT_ATOMS: atom_id res chain seq x y z
N MET A 1 91.69 -22.54 57.11
CA MET A 1 91.41 -21.64 55.99
C MET A 1 89.90 -21.69 55.78
N TYR A 2 89.12 -20.67 56.26
CA TYR A 2 87.66 -20.67 56.21
C TYR A 2 87.24 -19.80 55.05
N ILE A 3 86.51 -20.36 54.10
CA ILE A 3 85.92 -19.60 52.96
C ILE A 3 84.48 -19.17 53.40
N LYS A 4 84.29 -17.85 53.63
CA LYS A 4 82.99 -17.28 53.87
C LYS A 4 82.19 -17.22 52.56
N GLY A 5 81.13 -18.05 52.41
CA GLY A 5 80.23 -18.01 51.30
C GLY A 5 79.31 -16.75 51.42
N ARG A 6 79.26 -15.98 50.34
CA ARG A 6 78.31 -14.86 50.16
C ARG A 6 76.89 -15.42 50.01
N ARG A 7 75.96 -15.04 50.90
CA ARG A 7 74.55 -15.34 50.75
C ARG A 7 73.98 -14.58 49.57
N TRP A 8 73.54 -15.28 48.56
CA TRP A 8 72.75 -14.70 47.47
C TRP A 8 71.35 -14.32 47.98
N ASN A 9 71.01 -13.04 47.85
CA ASN A 9 69.73 -12.49 48.25
C ASN A 9 68.76 -12.51 47.06
N MET A 10 67.96 -13.57 46.89
CA MET A 10 66.99 -13.71 45.80
C MET A 10 65.73 -12.97 46.20
N ARG A 11 65.76 -11.66 46.28
CA ARG A 11 64.50 -10.86 46.27
C ARG A 11 64.13 -10.56 44.82
N GLN A 12 63.10 -11.24 44.35
CA GLN A 12 62.47 -10.86 43.07
C GLN A 12 61.93 -9.43 43.18
N PRO A 13 62.17 -8.51 42.25
CA PRO A 13 61.61 -7.20 42.28
C PRO A 13 60.10 -7.31 42.10
N ARG A 14 59.31 -6.81 43.03
CA ARG A 14 57.87 -6.65 42.85
C ARG A 14 57.64 -5.71 41.66
N ARG A 15 57.17 -6.26 40.55
CA ARG A 15 56.69 -5.49 39.39
C ARG A 15 55.41 -4.77 39.81
N TYR A 16 55.50 -3.50 40.11
CA TYR A 16 54.31 -2.65 40.26
C TYR A 16 53.70 -2.55 38.86
N THR A 17 52.54 -3.19 38.68
CA THR A 17 51.68 -2.95 37.49
C THR A 17 51.27 -1.50 37.55
N ASN A 18 51.72 -0.73 36.58
CA ASN A 18 51.41 0.71 36.52
C ASN A 18 49.91 0.85 36.21
N PHE A 19 49.12 1.28 37.21
CA PHE A 19 47.67 1.39 37.12
C PHE A 19 47.21 2.08 35.84
N TRP A 20 47.91 3.11 35.40
CA TRP A 20 47.66 3.82 34.16
C TRP A 20 47.82 2.93 32.92
N ARG A 21 48.74 2.01 32.87
CA ARG A 21 48.91 1.06 31.75
C ARG A 21 47.79 0.05 31.70
N LEU A 22 47.28 -0.40 32.87
CA LEU A 22 46.14 -1.29 32.95
C LEU A 22 44.87 -0.59 32.46
N LEU A 23 44.68 0.66 32.87
CA LEU A 23 43.50 1.47 32.50
C LEU A 23 43.49 1.74 30.97
N VAL A 24 44.64 2.08 30.38
CA VAL A 24 44.77 2.26 28.92
C VAL A 24 44.47 0.97 28.18
N LEU A 25 44.92 -0.19 28.64
CA LEU A 25 44.64 -1.48 28.01
C LEU A 25 43.15 -1.84 28.10
N ILE A 26 42.50 -1.53 29.21
CA ILE A 26 41.02 -1.70 29.38
C ILE A 26 40.26 -0.80 28.42
N CYS A 27 40.67 0.48 28.28
CA CYS A 27 40.05 1.42 27.32
C CYS A 27 40.23 0.96 25.87
N ILE A 28 41.41 0.47 25.52
CA ILE A 28 41.66 -0.10 24.18
C ILE A 28 40.80 -1.35 23.94
N ALA A 29 40.73 -2.25 24.92
CA ALA A 29 39.91 -3.47 24.81
C ALA A 29 38.42 -3.13 24.68
N ALA A 30 37.91 -2.15 25.47
CA ALA A 30 36.54 -1.68 25.40
C ALA A 30 36.26 -0.99 24.05
N PHE A 31 37.20 -0.20 23.52
CA PHE A 31 37.11 0.41 22.21
C PHE A 31 37.08 -0.64 21.09
N LEU A 32 37.96 -1.62 21.13
CA LEU A 32 37.96 -2.71 20.15
C LEU A 32 36.67 -3.56 20.23
N PHE A 33 36.17 -3.79 21.44
CA PHE A 33 34.91 -4.49 21.64
C PHE A 33 33.71 -3.65 21.08
N TYR A 34 33.72 -2.34 21.29
CA TYR A 34 32.73 -1.44 20.71
C TYR A 34 32.78 -1.42 19.18
N VAL A 35 33.99 -1.32 18.61
CA VAL A 35 34.20 -1.37 17.14
C VAL A 35 33.66 -2.69 16.59
N ASN A 36 34.03 -3.82 17.19
CA ASN A 36 33.61 -5.15 16.74
C ASN A 36 32.09 -5.38 16.89
N ARG A 37 31.43 -4.83 17.94
CA ARG A 37 30.01 -5.06 18.20
C ARG A 37 29.08 -4.05 17.52
N VAL A 38 29.55 -2.82 17.33
CA VAL A 38 28.70 -1.71 16.89
C VAL A 38 29.10 -1.18 15.51
N VAL A 39 30.39 -1.11 15.21
CA VAL A 39 30.90 -0.55 13.95
C VAL A 39 31.06 -1.63 12.86
N GLU A 40 31.55 -2.82 13.20
CA GLU A 40 31.66 -3.93 12.23
C GLU A 40 30.31 -4.41 11.65
N PRO A 41 29.20 -4.49 12.41
CA PRO A 41 27.91 -4.82 11.81
C PRO A 41 27.38 -3.76 10.84
N LEU A 42 27.91 -2.51 10.93
CA LEU A 42 27.50 -1.38 10.08
C LEU A 42 28.47 -1.13 8.92
N SER A 43 29.66 -1.71 8.95
CA SER A 43 30.61 -1.60 7.86
C SER A 43 30.57 -2.87 7.00
N PRO A 44 30.46 -2.75 5.66
CA PRO A 44 30.66 -3.91 4.80
C PRO A 44 32.06 -4.46 5.08
N ASN A 45 32.16 -5.78 5.29
CA ASN A 45 33.45 -6.47 5.53
C ASN A 45 34.40 -6.16 4.37
N LEU A 46 35.36 -5.29 4.60
CA LEU A 46 36.34 -4.83 3.60
C LEU A 46 37.23 -5.97 3.05
N PHE A 47 37.22 -7.15 3.68
CA PHE A 47 38.10 -8.29 3.35
C PHE A 47 37.38 -9.60 3.04
N LEU A 48 36.05 -9.65 3.13
CA LEU A 48 35.30 -10.76 2.55
C LEU A 48 35.00 -10.42 1.09
N PRO A 49 35.30 -11.31 0.13
CA PRO A 49 34.81 -11.12 -1.21
C PRO A 49 33.25 -10.96 -1.09
N SER A 50 32.76 -9.81 -1.48
CA SER A 50 31.31 -9.64 -1.66
C SER A 50 30.86 -10.83 -2.51
N PRO A 51 29.90 -11.65 -2.07
CA PRO A 51 29.39 -12.70 -2.94
C PRO A 51 28.97 -12.03 -4.23
N THR A 52 29.76 -12.27 -5.28
CA THR A 52 29.40 -11.77 -6.61
C THR A 52 28.05 -12.39 -6.90
N PRO A 53 26.97 -11.62 -7.09
CA PRO A 53 25.69 -12.20 -7.39
C PRO A 53 25.87 -13.07 -8.64
N THR A 54 25.49 -14.34 -8.54
CA THR A 54 25.58 -15.31 -9.65
C THR A 54 24.69 -14.86 -10.82
N THR A 55 23.77 -13.94 -10.56
CA THR A 55 22.78 -13.38 -11.50
C THR A 55 22.99 -11.86 -11.54
N SER A 56 23.00 -11.27 -12.73
CA SER A 56 23.16 -9.82 -12.89
C SER A 56 21.90 -9.06 -12.40
N PRO A 57 22.01 -7.79 -11.97
CA PRO A 57 20.83 -7.00 -11.65
C PRO A 57 19.82 -6.95 -12.79
N GLU A 58 20.27 -6.88 -14.04
CA GLU A 58 19.45 -6.84 -15.26
C GLU A 58 18.64 -8.13 -15.44
N ASP A 59 19.20 -9.29 -15.08
CA ASP A 59 18.47 -10.56 -15.14
C ASP A 59 17.30 -10.58 -14.14
N PHE A 60 17.50 -10.04 -12.94
CA PHE A 60 16.43 -9.91 -11.95
C PHE A 60 15.35 -8.93 -12.43
N VAL A 61 15.74 -7.81 -13.04
CA VAL A 61 14.81 -6.84 -13.63
C VAL A 61 13.99 -7.49 -14.74
N SER A 62 14.63 -8.20 -15.68
CA SER A 62 13.94 -8.90 -16.75
C SER A 62 12.93 -9.94 -16.23
N GLN A 63 13.30 -10.70 -15.19
CA GLN A 63 12.38 -11.63 -14.55
C GLN A 63 11.21 -10.90 -13.86
N ALA A 64 11.50 -9.77 -13.19
CA ALA A 64 10.48 -8.96 -12.55
C ALA A 64 9.46 -8.42 -13.56
N GLU A 65 9.93 -7.89 -14.69
CA GLU A 65 9.07 -7.38 -15.77
C GLU A 65 8.20 -8.50 -16.37
N ALA A 66 8.79 -9.67 -16.63
CA ALA A 66 8.05 -10.81 -17.15
C ALA A 66 6.96 -11.29 -16.18
N LEU A 67 7.21 -11.25 -14.87
CA LEU A 67 6.23 -11.56 -13.82
C LEU A 67 5.16 -10.46 -13.69
N ALA A 68 5.56 -9.21 -13.83
CA ALA A 68 4.64 -8.07 -13.78
C ALA A 68 3.60 -8.11 -14.91
N VAL A 69 4.02 -8.45 -16.14
CA VAL A 69 3.11 -8.67 -17.28
C VAL A 69 2.10 -9.79 -17.00
N GLN A 70 2.49 -10.82 -16.22
CA GLN A 70 1.60 -11.91 -15.81
C GLN A 70 0.70 -11.54 -14.62
N GLY A 71 0.78 -10.33 -14.08
CA GLY A 71 0.06 -9.90 -12.87
C GLY A 71 0.60 -10.50 -11.57
N LYS A 72 1.75 -11.18 -11.59
CA LYS A 72 2.39 -11.79 -10.43
C LYS A 72 3.22 -10.77 -9.65
N TYR A 73 2.56 -9.71 -9.19
CA TYR A 73 3.22 -8.52 -8.63
C TYR A 73 4.07 -8.83 -7.39
N THR A 74 3.61 -9.70 -6.47
CA THR A 74 4.40 -10.10 -5.30
C THR A 74 5.72 -10.76 -5.69
N GLN A 75 5.70 -11.63 -6.72
CA GLN A 75 6.91 -12.29 -7.21
C GLN A 75 7.82 -11.30 -7.96
N ALA A 76 7.24 -10.38 -8.74
CA ALA A 76 7.97 -9.31 -9.41
C ALA A 76 8.69 -8.40 -8.40
N LEU A 77 8.00 -8.00 -7.31
CA LEU A 77 8.60 -7.23 -6.21
C LEU A 77 9.79 -7.95 -5.57
N GLN A 78 9.71 -9.27 -5.38
CA GLN A 78 10.83 -10.07 -4.87
C GLN A 78 12.05 -10.02 -5.82
N GLN A 79 11.84 -10.07 -7.13
CA GLN A 79 12.93 -9.96 -8.10
C GLN A 79 13.55 -8.55 -8.10
N TYR A 80 12.75 -7.48 -8.04
CA TYR A 80 13.30 -6.12 -7.88
C TYR A 80 14.06 -5.94 -6.57
N GLN A 81 13.66 -6.59 -5.48
CA GLN A 81 14.43 -6.60 -4.23
C GLN A 81 15.79 -7.30 -4.39
N GLN A 82 15.91 -8.37 -5.22
CA GLN A 82 17.20 -8.98 -5.54
C GLN A 82 18.07 -8.04 -6.40
N ALA A 83 17.48 -7.37 -7.41
CA ALA A 83 18.17 -6.36 -8.20
C ALA A 83 18.71 -5.24 -7.30
N LEU A 84 17.90 -4.76 -6.36
CA LEU A 84 18.27 -3.72 -5.40
C LEU A 84 19.39 -4.13 -4.45
N ARG A 85 19.49 -5.43 -4.06
CA ARG A 85 20.60 -5.95 -3.27
C ARG A 85 21.91 -5.95 -4.06
N ALA A 86 21.84 -6.17 -5.37
CA ALA A 86 22.99 -6.17 -6.26
C ALA A 86 23.43 -4.74 -6.63
N ASP A 87 22.47 -3.83 -6.83
CA ASP A 87 22.71 -2.40 -7.09
C ASP A 87 21.80 -1.51 -6.23
N PRO A 88 22.23 -1.16 -5.00
CA PRO A 88 21.40 -0.43 -4.03
C PRO A 88 21.14 1.05 -4.37
N ARG A 89 21.82 1.60 -5.37
CA ARG A 89 21.75 3.04 -5.68
C ARG A 89 20.95 3.37 -6.94
N ASN A 90 20.29 2.39 -7.52
CA ASN A 90 19.48 2.62 -8.70
C ASN A 90 18.05 3.03 -8.30
N PRO A 91 17.62 4.28 -8.56
CA PRO A 91 16.28 4.75 -8.22
C PRO A 91 15.19 4.06 -9.05
N ASP A 92 15.50 3.53 -10.24
CA ASP A 92 14.52 2.94 -11.14
C ASP A 92 13.87 1.67 -10.55
N TYR A 93 14.62 0.92 -9.72
CA TYR A 93 14.06 -0.26 -9.06
C TYR A 93 12.99 0.13 -8.03
N TYR A 94 13.22 1.20 -7.29
CA TYR A 94 12.22 1.73 -6.36
C TYR A 94 10.99 2.29 -7.09
N ILE A 95 11.19 2.96 -8.23
CA ILE A 95 10.10 3.45 -9.10
C ILE A 95 9.27 2.28 -9.63
N ALA A 96 9.91 1.22 -10.13
CA ALA A 96 9.23 0.03 -10.58
C ALA A 96 8.45 -0.66 -9.44
N MET A 97 9.05 -0.80 -8.26
CA MET A 97 8.38 -1.36 -7.08
C MET A 97 7.20 -0.49 -6.63
N ALA A 98 7.33 0.83 -6.65
CA ALA A 98 6.22 1.74 -6.34
C ALA A 98 5.05 1.55 -7.30
N ARG A 99 5.30 1.43 -8.61
CA ARG A 99 4.28 1.17 -9.63
C ARG A 99 3.59 -0.17 -9.41
N LEU A 100 4.34 -1.25 -9.14
CA LEU A 100 3.76 -2.57 -8.87
C LEU A 100 2.91 -2.57 -7.59
N ASN A 101 3.33 -1.83 -6.57
CA ASN A 101 2.55 -1.67 -5.35
C ASN A 101 1.24 -0.91 -5.60
N ILE A 102 1.23 0.08 -6.50
CA ILE A 102 -0.01 0.75 -6.95
C ILE A 102 -0.94 -0.27 -7.61
N TYR A 103 -0.44 -1.06 -8.54
CA TYR A 103 -1.26 -2.04 -9.28
C TYR A 103 -1.82 -3.15 -8.40
N SER A 104 -1.11 -3.51 -7.32
CA SER A 104 -1.56 -4.48 -6.31
C SER A 104 -2.40 -3.89 -5.19
N GLY A 105 -2.63 -2.56 -5.16
CA GLY A 105 -3.38 -1.88 -4.11
C GLY A 105 -2.60 -1.63 -2.81
N ASN A 106 -1.30 -1.87 -2.80
CA ASN A 106 -0.43 -1.65 -1.64
C ASN A 106 0.09 -0.20 -1.61
N TYR A 107 -0.81 0.77 -1.45
CA TYR A 107 -0.50 2.19 -1.62
C TYR A 107 0.50 2.73 -0.61
N ALA A 108 0.49 2.27 0.64
CA ALA A 108 1.48 2.66 1.65
C ALA A 108 2.91 2.27 1.24
N ASP A 109 3.09 1.03 0.74
CA ASP A 109 4.38 0.56 0.23
C ASP A 109 4.79 1.30 -1.05
N ALA A 110 3.83 1.70 -1.88
CA ALA A 110 4.09 2.54 -3.04
C ALA A 110 4.68 3.90 -2.63
N VAL A 111 4.12 4.55 -1.61
CA VAL A 111 4.64 5.82 -1.06
C VAL A 111 6.06 5.64 -0.51
N ILE A 112 6.32 4.56 0.22
CA ILE A 112 7.66 4.26 0.77
C ILE A 112 8.67 4.09 -0.38
N ASN A 113 8.35 3.27 -1.38
CA ASN A 113 9.25 3.02 -2.50
C ASN A 113 9.47 4.29 -3.34
N ALA A 114 8.43 5.05 -3.66
CA ALA A 114 8.58 6.32 -4.37
C ALA A 114 9.43 7.33 -3.58
N SER A 115 9.27 7.38 -2.25
CA SER A 115 10.09 8.23 -1.38
C SER A 115 11.55 7.79 -1.37
N ASN A 116 11.83 6.48 -1.36
CA ASN A 116 13.19 5.94 -1.47
C ASN A 116 13.84 6.29 -2.82
N ALA A 117 13.07 6.27 -3.92
CA ALA A 117 13.55 6.74 -5.21
C ALA A 117 13.95 8.23 -5.15
N LEU A 118 13.13 9.07 -4.50
CA LEU A 118 13.39 10.50 -4.33
C LEU A 118 14.59 10.82 -3.43
N LEU A 119 14.96 9.92 -2.51
CA LEU A 119 16.20 10.06 -1.74
C LEU A 119 17.45 9.89 -2.62
N LEU A 120 17.35 9.13 -3.71
CA LEU A 120 18.43 8.88 -4.66
C LEU A 120 18.42 9.91 -5.82
N ASP A 121 17.22 10.27 -6.30
CA ASP A 121 17.00 11.28 -7.33
C ASP A 121 15.79 12.16 -6.95
N ASN A 122 16.07 13.31 -6.35
CA ASN A 122 15.05 14.27 -5.89
C ASN A 122 14.42 15.10 -7.04
N THR A 123 14.84 14.87 -8.29
CA THR A 123 14.32 15.53 -9.48
C THR A 123 13.44 14.61 -10.34
N SER A 124 13.19 13.39 -9.87
CA SER A 124 12.36 12.42 -10.58
C SER A 124 10.88 12.79 -10.54
N SER A 125 10.37 13.36 -11.64
CA SER A 125 8.94 13.65 -11.81
C SER A 125 8.08 12.38 -11.68
N LEU A 126 8.58 11.23 -12.16
CA LEU A 126 7.86 9.96 -12.07
C LEU A 126 7.75 9.46 -10.62
N ALA A 127 8.81 9.58 -9.82
CA ALA A 127 8.77 9.20 -8.41
C ALA A 127 7.80 10.08 -7.61
N GLU A 128 7.78 11.40 -7.84
CA GLU A 128 6.77 12.29 -7.23
C GLU A 128 5.35 11.94 -7.69
N THR A 129 5.17 11.56 -8.96
CA THR A 129 3.88 11.12 -9.51
C THR A 129 3.35 9.89 -8.78
N LEU A 130 4.17 8.85 -8.62
CA LEU A 130 3.78 7.60 -7.95
C LEU A 130 3.54 7.81 -6.45
N LYS A 131 4.37 8.64 -5.80
CA LYS A 131 4.18 9.04 -4.40
C LYS A 131 2.84 9.75 -4.20
N GLY A 132 2.54 10.73 -5.05
CA GLY A 132 1.29 11.48 -4.99
C GLY A 132 0.06 10.61 -5.18
N PHE A 133 0.11 9.65 -6.11
CA PHE A 133 -0.97 8.68 -6.29
C PHE A 133 -1.15 7.79 -5.05
N GLY A 134 -0.07 7.24 -4.51
CA GLY A 134 -0.14 6.41 -3.30
C GLY A 134 -0.73 7.17 -2.11
N LEU A 135 -0.31 8.43 -1.91
CA LEU A 135 -0.86 9.31 -0.86
C LEU A 135 -2.36 9.58 -1.05
N ALA A 136 -2.84 9.75 -2.29
CA ALA A 136 -4.26 9.94 -2.56
C ALA A 136 -5.10 8.73 -2.09
N PHE A 137 -4.62 7.51 -2.30
CA PHE A 137 -5.32 6.29 -1.92
C PHE A 137 -5.12 5.90 -0.44
N THR A 138 -4.11 6.46 0.24
CA THR A 138 -3.99 6.35 1.72
C THR A 138 -4.77 7.43 2.46
N GLY A 139 -5.43 8.35 1.73
CA GLY A 139 -6.28 9.41 2.29
C GLY A 139 -5.55 10.71 2.63
N ASP A 140 -4.23 10.80 2.40
CA ASP A 140 -3.46 12.04 2.56
C ASP A 140 -3.50 12.87 1.28
N TYR A 141 -4.69 13.40 0.97
CA TYR A 141 -4.93 14.16 -0.25
C TYR A 141 -4.08 15.43 -0.36
N LEU A 142 -3.77 16.08 0.79
CA LEU A 142 -3.00 17.32 0.78
C LEU A 142 -1.56 17.08 0.32
N GLN A 143 -0.89 16.09 0.90
CA GLN A 143 0.45 15.72 0.48
C GLN A 143 0.45 15.08 -0.91
N GLY A 144 -0.59 14.33 -1.26
CA GLY A 144 -0.77 13.76 -2.59
C GLY A 144 -0.84 14.85 -3.68
N GLU A 145 -1.68 15.88 -3.47
CA GLU A 145 -1.77 17.04 -4.37
C GLU A 145 -0.44 17.78 -4.48
N ALA A 146 0.26 17.98 -3.37
CA ALA A 146 1.57 18.63 -3.36
C ALA A 146 2.62 17.85 -4.17
N SER A 147 2.70 16.52 -4.00
CA SER A 147 3.63 15.68 -4.77
C SER A 147 3.29 15.66 -6.27
N LEU A 148 2.01 15.59 -6.64
CA LEU A 148 1.59 15.62 -8.05
C LEU A 148 1.87 16.98 -8.69
N ASN A 149 1.64 18.09 -7.99
CA ASN A 149 2.01 19.42 -8.47
C ASN A 149 3.54 19.55 -8.61
N ARG A 150 4.31 18.99 -7.67
CA ARG A 150 5.77 18.96 -7.79
C ARG A 150 6.22 18.14 -9.00
N ALA A 151 5.58 17.03 -9.29
CA ALA A 151 5.84 16.24 -10.50
C ALA A 151 5.61 17.06 -11.79
N ILE A 152 4.53 17.86 -11.82
CA ILE A 152 4.20 18.75 -12.94
C ILE A 152 5.19 19.91 -13.06
N GLU A 153 5.69 20.45 -11.94
CA GLU A 153 6.76 21.47 -11.97
C GLU A 153 8.06 20.91 -12.56
N LEU A 154 8.41 19.67 -12.22
CA LEU A 154 9.61 18.98 -12.72
C LEU A 154 9.47 18.60 -14.21
N ASP A 155 8.31 18.15 -14.62
CA ASP A 155 7.98 17.85 -16.01
C ASP A 155 6.54 18.30 -16.35
N PRO A 156 6.38 19.49 -16.95
CA PRO A 156 5.07 20.01 -17.34
C PRO A 156 4.32 19.18 -18.40
N SER A 157 4.98 18.23 -19.04
CA SER A 157 4.37 17.31 -20.00
C SER A 157 4.03 15.93 -19.44
N ASN A 158 4.26 15.69 -18.15
CA ASN A 158 3.98 14.42 -17.48
C ASN A 158 2.47 14.12 -17.44
N ALA A 159 1.97 13.40 -18.43
CA ALA A 159 0.56 13.03 -18.54
C ALA A 159 0.07 12.23 -17.34
N SER A 160 0.90 11.31 -16.78
CA SER A 160 0.55 10.49 -15.64
C SER A 160 0.34 11.32 -14.38
N ALA A 161 1.11 12.41 -14.20
CA ALA A 161 0.92 13.32 -13.07
C ALA A 161 -0.44 14.03 -13.15
N TYR A 162 -0.84 14.50 -14.33
CA TYR A 162 -2.16 15.07 -14.55
C TYR A 162 -3.27 14.04 -14.38
N ALA A 163 -3.10 12.82 -14.91
CA ALA A 163 -4.07 11.74 -14.75
C ALA A 163 -4.30 11.42 -13.27
N TYR A 164 -3.23 11.28 -12.50
CA TYR A 164 -3.33 10.98 -11.07
C TYR A 164 -3.84 12.15 -10.24
N LEU A 165 -3.59 13.38 -10.68
CA LEU A 165 -4.22 14.56 -10.07
C LEU A 165 -5.74 14.57 -10.28
N ALA A 166 -6.21 14.20 -11.48
CA ALA A 166 -7.64 14.02 -11.75
C ALA A 166 -8.25 12.92 -10.89
N ILE A 167 -7.56 11.78 -10.75
CA ILE A 167 -7.98 10.67 -9.89
C ILE A 167 -8.06 11.11 -8.43
N LEU A 168 -7.07 11.87 -7.93
CA LEU A 168 -7.07 12.40 -6.55
C LEU A 168 -8.32 13.25 -6.28
N TYR A 169 -8.62 14.20 -7.16
CA TYR A 169 -9.81 15.05 -6.98
C TYR A 169 -11.12 14.25 -7.09
N ALA A 170 -11.17 13.27 -8.00
CA ALA A 170 -12.32 12.37 -8.12
C ALA A 170 -12.51 11.52 -6.84
N GLN A 171 -11.44 10.99 -6.26
CA GLN A 171 -11.49 10.23 -5.01
C GLN A 171 -11.97 11.08 -3.83
N GLN A 172 -11.54 12.34 -3.74
CA GLN A 172 -12.05 13.25 -2.71
C GLN A 172 -13.57 13.42 -2.83
N ILE A 173 -14.11 13.55 -4.05
CA ILE A 173 -15.56 13.66 -4.30
C ILE A 173 -16.26 12.36 -3.89
N ILE A 174 -15.76 11.20 -4.34
CA ILE A 174 -16.33 9.88 -4.04
C ILE A 174 -16.38 9.63 -2.52
N ASN A 175 -15.36 10.06 -1.79
CA ASN A 175 -15.24 9.90 -0.34
C ASN A 175 -15.97 11.01 0.45
N GLY A 176 -16.66 11.93 -0.21
CA GLY A 176 -17.42 13.02 0.44
C GLY A 176 -16.54 14.08 1.11
N GLN A 177 -15.25 14.14 0.76
CA GLN A 177 -14.26 15.10 1.30
C GLN A 177 -13.92 16.20 0.30
N GLY A 178 -14.53 16.18 -0.89
CA GLY A 178 -14.24 17.12 -1.96
C GLY A 178 -14.91 18.48 -1.77
N ALA A 179 -14.16 19.56 -2.06
CA ALA A 179 -14.75 20.87 -2.28
C ALA A 179 -15.54 20.91 -3.61
N ILE A 180 -16.47 21.85 -3.75
CA ILE A 180 -17.25 22.03 -4.98
C ILE A 180 -16.34 22.22 -6.21
N SER A 181 -15.19 22.90 -6.04
CA SER A 181 -14.21 23.13 -7.10
C SER A 181 -13.44 21.88 -7.54
N ASN A 182 -13.52 20.77 -6.81
CA ASN A 182 -12.74 19.57 -7.13
C ASN A 182 -13.22 18.91 -8.43
N LEU A 183 -14.51 19.07 -8.77
CA LEU A 183 -15.02 18.56 -10.04
C LEU A 183 -14.35 19.27 -11.24
N ASP A 184 -14.30 20.59 -11.21
CA ASP A 184 -13.66 21.38 -12.28
C ASP A 184 -12.17 21.06 -12.38
N LYS A 185 -11.49 20.93 -11.23
CA LYS A 185 -10.07 20.54 -11.16
C LYS A 185 -9.84 19.13 -11.76
N ALA A 186 -10.70 18.16 -11.43
CA ALA A 186 -10.62 16.80 -11.97
C ALA A 186 -10.80 16.79 -13.50
N ILE A 187 -11.79 17.53 -14.01
CA ILE A 187 -12.05 17.66 -15.45
C ILE A 187 -10.85 18.31 -16.17
N GLU A 188 -10.32 19.41 -15.61
CA GLU A 188 -9.18 20.11 -16.21
C GLU A 188 -7.92 19.22 -16.24
N ALA A 189 -7.60 18.56 -15.13
CA ALA A 189 -6.44 17.66 -15.04
C ALA A 189 -6.58 16.48 -16.00
N SER A 190 -7.76 15.85 -16.08
CA SER A 190 -8.05 14.76 -17.03
C SER A 190 -7.90 15.21 -18.50
N ARG A 191 -8.32 16.43 -18.81
CA ARG A 191 -8.14 17.00 -20.16
C ARG A 191 -6.66 17.21 -20.51
N LYS A 192 -5.85 17.67 -19.56
CA LYS A 192 -4.39 17.81 -19.74
C LYS A 192 -3.74 16.45 -19.95
N ALA A 193 -4.09 15.43 -19.16
CA ALA A 193 -3.61 14.06 -19.37
C ALA A 193 -3.93 13.56 -20.78
N LEU A 194 -5.17 13.76 -21.25
CA LEU A 194 -5.61 13.40 -22.60
C LEU A 194 -4.82 14.14 -23.69
N THR A 195 -4.46 15.39 -23.45
CA THR A 195 -3.70 16.20 -24.42
C THR A 195 -2.26 15.66 -24.60
N PHE A 196 -1.61 15.28 -23.51
CA PHE A 196 -0.23 14.80 -23.53
C PHE A 196 -0.08 13.33 -23.92
N ALA A 197 -0.98 12.46 -23.44
CA ALA A 197 -0.93 11.02 -23.71
C ALA A 197 -2.34 10.39 -23.75
N PRO A 198 -3.07 10.47 -24.88
CA PRO A 198 -4.48 10.10 -24.96
C PRO A 198 -4.76 8.61 -24.79
N GLY A 199 -3.80 7.74 -25.06
CA GLY A 199 -3.99 6.29 -25.09
C GLY A 199 -3.35 5.53 -23.93
N THR A 200 -2.93 6.19 -22.87
CA THR A 200 -2.29 5.51 -21.72
C THR A 200 -3.33 4.99 -20.72
N LEU A 201 -2.96 3.95 -20.00
CA LEU A 201 -3.77 3.36 -18.93
C LEU A 201 -4.23 4.42 -17.93
N GLU A 202 -3.29 5.27 -17.48
CA GLU A 202 -3.55 6.31 -16.49
C GLU A 202 -4.54 7.36 -17.00
N THR A 203 -4.44 7.72 -18.27
CA THR A 203 -5.38 8.66 -18.90
C THR A 203 -6.78 8.07 -19.03
N HIS A 204 -6.91 6.82 -19.47
CA HIS A 204 -8.19 6.13 -19.51
C HIS A 204 -8.80 5.97 -18.10
N TRP A 205 -8.00 5.61 -17.11
CA TRP A 205 -8.45 5.50 -15.72
C TRP A 205 -8.96 6.84 -15.18
N ALA A 206 -8.20 7.91 -15.38
CA ALA A 206 -8.59 9.26 -14.93
C ALA A 206 -9.89 9.72 -15.61
N ARG A 207 -10.02 9.53 -16.91
CA ARG A 207 -11.24 9.87 -17.67
C ARG A 207 -12.43 9.06 -17.19
N GLY A 208 -12.25 7.76 -17.00
CA GLY A 208 -13.29 6.89 -16.47
C GLY A 208 -13.83 7.39 -15.12
N LEU A 209 -12.95 7.77 -14.19
CA LEU A 209 -13.37 8.32 -12.89
C LEU A 209 -14.08 9.68 -13.01
N VAL A 210 -13.60 10.57 -13.89
CA VAL A 210 -14.27 11.86 -14.13
C VAL A 210 -15.68 11.64 -14.70
N LEU A 211 -15.84 10.68 -15.61
CA LEU A 211 -17.15 10.31 -16.17
C LEU A 211 -18.04 9.65 -15.12
N GLU A 212 -17.48 8.81 -14.24
CA GLU A 212 -18.22 8.19 -13.11
C GLU A 212 -18.80 9.26 -12.18
N ILE A 213 -18.00 10.25 -11.73
CA ILE A 213 -18.47 11.30 -10.81
C ILE A 213 -19.44 12.29 -11.48
N THR A 214 -19.43 12.38 -12.80
CA THR A 214 -20.41 13.15 -13.58
C THR A 214 -21.64 12.31 -13.99
N SER A 215 -21.74 11.07 -13.48
CA SER A 215 -22.85 10.14 -13.75
C SER A 215 -22.98 9.69 -15.21
N ASN A 216 -21.93 9.82 -15.99
CA ASN A 216 -21.85 9.34 -17.37
C ASN A 216 -21.28 7.90 -17.40
N TYR A 217 -22.08 6.97 -16.89
CA TYR A 217 -21.62 5.60 -16.55
C TYR A 217 -21.27 4.76 -17.78
N GLU A 218 -21.98 4.91 -18.91
CA GLU A 218 -21.71 4.19 -20.15
C GLU A 218 -20.33 4.54 -20.69
N ASP A 219 -20.01 5.83 -20.79
CA ASP A 219 -18.72 6.29 -21.29
C ASP A 219 -17.60 5.98 -20.26
N ALA A 220 -17.90 6.03 -18.95
CA ALA A 220 -16.97 5.62 -17.91
C ALA A 220 -16.56 4.14 -18.06
N ILE A 221 -17.50 3.25 -18.33
CA ILE A 221 -17.25 1.83 -18.59
C ILE A 221 -16.31 1.68 -19.79
N ALA A 222 -16.55 2.38 -20.89
CA ALA A 222 -15.70 2.29 -22.09
C ALA A 222 -14.25 2.70 -21.78
N GLU A 223 -14.06 3.75 -21.00
CA GLU A 223 -12.72 4.19 -20.59
C GLU A 223 -12.05 3.18 -19.61
N PHE A 224 -12.77 2.65 -18.65
CA PHE A 224 -12.22 1.63 -17.75
C PHE A 224 -11.91 0.32 -18.49
N GLU A 225 -12.72 -0.11 -19.45
CA GLU A 225 -12.44 -1.28 -20.28
C GLU A 225 -11.16 -1.05 -21.13
N ALA A 226 -10.94 0.16 -21.67
CA ALA A 226 -9.71 0.51 -22.35
C ALA A 226 -8.48 0.47 -21.43
N ALA A 227 -8.62 0.87 -20.16
CA ALA A 227 -7.56 0.74 -19.17
C ALA A 227 -7.30 -0.73 -18.80
N VAL A 228 -8.34 -1.54 -18.57
CA VAL A 228 -8.25 -2.98 -18.29
C VAL A 228 -7.62 -3.75 -19.44
N ALA A 229 -7.88 -3.34 -20.68
CA ALA A 229 -7.25 -3.97 -21.85
C ALA A 229 -5.72 -3.82 -21.85
N GLN A 230 -5.18 -2.75 -21.26
CA GLN A 230 -3.73 -2.54 -21.12
C GLN A 230 -3.16 -3.29 -19.91
N ASN A 231 -3.89 -3.33 -18.80
CA ASN A 231 -3.50 -4.10 -17.62
C ASN A 231 -4.73 -4.66 -16.90
N PRO A 232 -5.07 -5.95 -17.11
CA PRO A 232 -6.24 -6.60 -16.51
C PRO A 232 -6.05 -6.99 -15.03
N ASN A 233 -4.87 -6.70 -14.44
CA ASN A 233 -4.55 -7.16 -13.09
C ASN A 233 -4.62 -6.03 -12.05
N ILE A 234 -5.27 -4.92 -12.37
CA ILE A 234 -5.47 -3.80 -11.45
C ILE A 234 -6.84 -3.91 -10.79
N THR A 235 -6.85 -4.20 -9.49
CA THR A 235 -8.07 -4.40 -8.70
C THR A 235 -9.03 -3.20 -8.78
N GLU A 236 -8.50 -1.98 -8.69
CA GLU A 236 -9.30 -0.75 -8.69
C GLU A 236 -10.07 -0.51 -10.00
N LEU A 237 -9.54 -0.96 -11.14
CA LEU A 237 -10.25 -0.85 -12.42
C LEU A 237 -11.48 -1.75 -12.45
N HIS A 238 -11.36 -2.99 -11.94
CA HIS A 238 -12.50 -3.91 -11.82
C HIS A 238 -13.51 -3.41 -10.78
N MET A 239 -13.03 -2.81 -9.67
CA MET A 239 -13.91 -2.15 -8.71
C MET A 239 -14.70 -0.99 -9.34
N ALA A 240 -14.05 -0.17 -10.17
CA ALA A 240 -14.68 0.92 -10.89
C ALA A 240 -15.71 0.43 -11.92
N LEU A 241 -15.37 -0.58 -12.73
CA LEU A 241 -16.30 -1.23 -13.64
C LEU A 241 -17.51 -1.80 -12.89
N GLY A 242 -17.30 -2.50 -11.79
CA GLY A 242 -18.37 -3.05 -10.95
C GLY A 242 -19.31 -1.97 -10.42
N ARG A 243 -18.78 -0.83 -9.96
CA ARG A 243 -19.61 0.32 -9.50
C ARG A 243 -20.44 0.91 -10.63
N ASN A 244 -19.86 1.11 -11.80
CA ASN A 244 -20.54 1.68 -12.97
C ASN A 244 -21.62 0.74 -13.53
N TYR A 245 -21.32 -0.58 -13.66
CA TYR A 245 -22.33 -1.55 -14.04
C TYR A 245 -23.49 -1.62 -13.03
N ARG A 246 -23.20 -1.55 -11.72
CA ARG A 246 -24.23 -1.48 -10.69
C ARG A 246 -25.11 -0.23 -10.83
N SER A 247 -24.51 0.93 -11.13
CA SER A 247 -25.26 2.19 -11.35
C SER A 247 -26.21 2.09 -12.55
N LEU A 248 -25.82 1.33 -13.57
CA LEU A 248 -26.68 1.00 -14.72
C LEU A 248 -27.60 -0.20 -14.48
N GLN A 249 -27.67 -0.73 -13.25
CA GLN A 249 -28.47 -1.91 -12.89
C GLN A 249 -28.09 -3.20 -13.65
N LYS A 250 -26.91 -3.23 -14.26
CA LYS A 250 -26.35 -4.42 -14.91
C LYS A 250 -25.68 -5.33 -13.86
N TYR A 251 -26.50 -5.88 -12.95
CA TYR A 251 -26.03 -6.51 -11.71
C TYR A 251 -25.15 -7.73 -11.96
N ASP A 252 -25.43 -8.54 -12.97
CA ASP A 252 -24.61 -9.72 -13.29
C ASP A 252 -23.17 -9.30 -13.67
N ARG A 253 -23.04 -8.26 -14.51
CA ARG A 253 -21.75 -7.69 -14.87
C ARG A 253 -21.03 -7.08 -13.68
N ALA A 254 -21.75 -6.38 -12.82
CA ALA A 254 -21.19 -5.80 -11.61
C ALA A 254 -20.61 -6.89 -10.67
N VAL A 255 -21.35 -8.00 -10.47
CA VAL A 255 -20.89 -9.13 -9.67
C VAL A 255 -19.66 -9.80 -10.30
N GLU A 256 -19.64 -9.95 -11.64
CA GLU A 256 -18.49 -10.48 -12.37
C GLU A 256 -17.23 -9.64 -12.09
N GLU A 257 -17.31 -8.32 -12.25
CA GLU A 257 -16.17 -7.43 -12.06
C GLU A 257 -15.71 -7.36 -10.59
N PHE A 258 -16.63 -7.32 -9.62
CA PHE A 258 -16.27 -7.40 -8.21
C PHE A 258 -15.66 -8.76 -7.85
N THR A 259 -16.08 -9.86 -8.49
CA THR A 259 -15.47 -11.17 -8.29
C THR A 259 -14.04 -11.21 -8.84
N ARG A 260 -13.77 -10.57 -9.99
CA ARG A 260 -12.41 -10.40 -10.51
C ARG A 260 -11.55 -9.57 -9.57
N ALA A 261 -12.09 -8.46 -9.05
CA ALA A 261 -11.39 -7.64 -8.04
C ALA A 261 -11.03 -8.46 -6.79
N SER A 262 -11.97 -9.28 -6.28
CA SER A 262 -11.71 -10.18 -5.15
C SER A 262 -10.67 -11.26 -5.44
N ALA A 263 -10.58 -11.74 -6.67
CA ALA A 263 -9.57 -12.71 -7.08
C ALA A 263 -8.16 -12.10 -7.15
N LEU A 264 -8.07 -10.83 -7.57
CA LEU A 264 -6.81 -10.07 -7.64
C LEU A 264 -6.30 -9.65 -6.26
N ASN A 265 -7.20 -9.24 -5.37
CA ASN A 265 -6.89 -8.90 -3.98
C ASN A 265 -7.87 -9.62 -3.02
N PRO A 266 -7.57 -10.87 -2.62
CA PRO A 266 -8.46 -11.67 -1.78
C PRO A 266 -8.65 -11.13 -0.35
N THR A 267 -7.78 -10.22 0.11
CA THR A 267 -7.84 -9.64 1.46
C THR A 267 -8.65 -8.34 1.51
N ASP A 268 -9.01 -7.76 0.36
CA ASP A 268 -9.87 -6.58 0.30
C ASP A 268 -11.33 -6.96 0.64
N PRO A 269 -11.95 -6.37 1.66
CA PRO A 269 -13.36 -6.61 1.99
C PRO A 269 -14.35 -5.97 0.99
N ASN A 270 -13.92 -4.94 0.25
CA ASN A 270 -14.81 -4.11 -0.54
C ASN A 270 -15.51 -4.81 -1.70
N PRO A 271 -14.87 -5.73 -2.45
CA PRO A 271 -15.57 -6.50 -3.48
C PRO A 271 -16.74 -7.30 -2.91
N ALA A 272 -16.51 -8.07 -1.83
CA ALA A 272 -17.54 -8.86 -1.16
C ALA A 272 -18.64 -7.98 -0.57
N LEU A 273 -18.30 -6.84 0.03
CA LEU A 273 -19.24 -5.84 0.52
C LEU A 273 -20.17 -5.35 -0.59
N ASN A 274 -19.64 -5.03 -1.78
CA ASN A 274 -20.44 -4.53 -2.90
C ASN A 274 -21.34 -5.63 -3.48
N ILE A 275 -20.86 -6.87 -3.60
CA ILE A 275 -21.67 -8.01 -4.03
C ILE A 275 -22.80 -8.28 -3.03
N SER A 276 -22.52 -8.25 -1.72
CA SER A 276 -23.54 -8.38 -0.67
C SER A 276 -24.67 -7.37 -0.85
N ARG A 277 -24.32 -6.12 -1.13
CA ARG A 277 -25.31 -5.04 -1.35
C ARG A 277 -26.15 -5.25 -2.61
N ILE A 278 -25.57 -5.78 -3.69
CA ILE A 278 -26.30 -6.13 -4.91
C ILE A 278 -27.34 -7.20 -4.59
N TYR A 279 -26.94 -8.32 -3.98
CA TYR A 279 -27.86 -9.41 -3.65
C TYR A 279 -28.96 -8.98 -2.66
N SER A 280 -28.62 -8.09 -1.71
CA SER A 280 -29.61 -7.49 -0.81
C SER A 280 -30.64 -6.65 -1.57
N GLY A 281 -30.21 -5.87 -2.57
CA GLY A 281 -31.10 -5.10 -3.44
C GLY A 281 -32.01 -5.96 -4.31
N LEU A 282 -31.53 -7.15 -4.72
CA LEU A 282 -32.29 -8.15 -5.47
C LEU A 282 -33.22 -9.00 -4.60
N GLY A 283 -33.20 -8.84 -3.25
CA GLY A 283 -33.97 -9.67 -2.33
C GLY A 283 -33.38 -11.05 -2.04
N GLU A 284 -32.20 -11.34 -2.55
CA GLU A 284 -31.47 -12.60 -2.33
C GLU A 284 -30.69 -12.58 -1.01
N PHE A 285 -31.42 -12.41 0.10
CA PHE A 285 -30.83 -12.12 1.41
C PHE A 285 -29.87 -13.21 1.91
N GLY A 286 -30.08 -14.49 1.56
CA GLY A 286 -29.16 -15.57 1.90
C GLY A 286 -27.79 -15.37 1.27
N ARG A 287 -27.71 -15.03 -0.02
CA ARG A 287 -26.45 -14.70 -0.70
C ARG A 287 -25.83 -13.43 -0.17
N ALA A 288 -26.67 -12.40 0.11
CA ALA A 288 -26.20 -11.16 0.70
C ALA A 288 -25.45 -11.41 2.02
N VAL A 289 -25.99 -12.30 2.88
CA VAL A 289 -25.33 -12.69 4.13
C VAL A 289 -23.98 -13.37 3.87
N GLN A 290 -23.90 -14.35 2.94
CA GLN A 290 -22.67 -15.06 2.62
C GLN A 290 -21.53 -14.10 2.22
N TYR A 291 -21.81 -13.15 1.35
CA TYR A 291 -20.82 -12.15 0.94
C TYR A 291 -20.50 -11.13 2.03
N ALA A 292 -21.46 -10.79 2.90
CA ALA A 292 -21.20 -9.94 4.04
C ALA A 292 -20.29 -10.64 5.09
N GLU A 293 -20.50 -11.94 5.33
CA GLU A 293 -19.60 -12.76 6.15
C GLU A 293 -18.18 -12.82 5.56
N GLN A 294 -18.07 -12.97 4.24
CA GLN A 294 -16.77 -12.91 3.56
C GLN A 294 -16.08 -11.55 3.77
N ALA A 295 -16.81 -10.44 3.67
CA ALA A 295 -16.26 -9.11 3.91
C ALA A 295 -15.74 -8.94 5.34
N VAL A 296 -16.47 -9.45 6.35
CA VAL A 296 -16.02 -9.48 7.74
C VAL A 296 -14.77 -10.34 7.92
N ASN A 297 -14.72 -11.51 7.29
CA ASN A 297 -13.55 -12.39 7.36
C ASN A 297 -12.29 -11.71 6.79
N ASN A 298 -12.43 -10.88 5.75
CA ASN A 298 -11.33 -10.14 5.15
C ASN A 298 -10.90 -8.92 5.99
N ALA A 299 -11.81 -8.33 6.77
CA ALA A 299 -11.53 -7.20 7.65
C ALA A 299 -12.21 -7.37 9.03
N PRO A 300 -11.73 -8.29 9.88
CA PRO A 300 -12.43 -8.70 11.11
C PRO A 300 -12.42 -7.64 12.23
N SER A 301 -11.63 -6.58 12.12
CA SER A 301 -11.62 -5.46 13.07
C SER A 301 -12.42 -4.24 12.57
N ASP A 302 -12.92 -4.25 11.33
CA ASP A 302 -13.63 -3.12 10.73
C ASP A 302 -15.12 -3.11 11.14
N PRO A 303 -15.56 -2.15 11.97
CA PRO A 303 -16.95 -2.07 12.42
C PRO A 303 -17.95 -1.83 11.28
N PHE A 304 -17.50 -1.23 10.17
CA PHE A 304 -18.36 -0.99 9.02
C PHE A 304 -18.79 -2.29 8.32
N MET A 305 -17.91 -3.29 8.29
CA MET A 305 -18.24 -4.62 7.77
C MET A 305 -19.29 -5.32 8.65
N TYR A 306 -19.17 -5.20 9.98
CA TYR A 306 -20.18 -5.72 10.91
C TYR A 306 -21.52 -5.01 10.77
N GLY A 307 -21.54 -3.69 10.54
CA GLY A 307 -22.76 -2.94 10.28
C GLY A 307 -23.49 -3.44 9.02
N ASN A 308 -22.74 -3.66 7.93
CA ASN A 308 -23.32 -4.27 6.74
C ASN A 308 -23.81 -5.70 6.99
N LEU A 309 -23.03 -6.55 7.67
CA LEU A 309 -23.41 -7.92 8.01
C LEU A 309 -24.67 -7.96 8.87
N GLY A 310 -24.74 -7.12 9.89
CA GLY A 310 -25.91 -7.00 10.75
C GLY A 310 -27.17 -6.60 9.99
N SER A 311 -27.06 -5.64 9.07
CA SER A 311 -28.16 -5.26 8.17
C SER A 311 -28.58 -6.42 7.25
N MET A 312 -27.66 -7.24 6.76
CA MET A 312 -27.97 -8.41 5.95
C MET A 312 -28.64 -9.51 6.78
N TYR A 313 -28.18 -9.79 8.00
CA TYR A 313 -28.84 -10.72 8.92
C TYR A 313 -30.26 -10.25 9.28
N PHE A 314 -30.44 -8.96 9.54
CA PHE A 314 -31.77 -8.40 9.81
C PHE A 314 -32.75 -8.64 8.66
N ARG A 315 -32.34 -8.33 7.42
CA ARG A 315 -33.14 -8.57 6.21
C ARG A 315 -33.40 -10.05 5.98
N ASN A 316 -32.45 -10.92 6.37
CA ASN A 316 -32.60 -12.38 6.29
C ASN A 316 -33.32 -12.99 7.52
N ARG A 317 -33.91 -12.17 8.40
CA ARG A 317 -34.67 -12.55 9.60
C ARG A 317 -33.84 -13.36 10.64
N GLN A 318 -32.54 -13.24 10.65
CA GLN A 318 -31.65 -13.83 11.64
C GLN A 318 -31.37 -12.81 12.76
N LEU A 319 -32.41 -12.52 13.56
CA LEU A 319 -32.44 -11.35 14.47
C LEU A 319 -31.35 -11.39 15.52
N ASP A 320 -31.05 -12.55 16.14
CA ASP A 320 -30.02 -12.68 17.17
C ASP A 320 -28.63 -12.35 16.62
N LYS A 321 -28.33 -12.86 15.40
CA LYS A 321 -27.08 -12.56 14.72
C LYS A 321 -26.99 -11.09 14.28
N ALA A 322 -28.11 -10.53 13.84
CA ALA A 322 -28.20 -9.12 13.47
C ALA A 322 -27.87 -8.23 14.66
N LEU A 323 -28.50 -8.49 15.81
CA LEU A 323 -28.27 -7.74 17.05
C LEU A 323 -26.80 -7.78 17.47
N PHE A 324 -26.18 -8.97 17.42
CA PHE A 324 -24.78 -9.13 17.77
C PHE A 324 -23.85 -8.33 16.83
N ALA A 325 -24.04 -8.46 15.51
CA ALA A 325 -23.21 -7.79 14.51
C ALA A 325 -23.38 -6.26 14.57
N LEU A 326 -24.63 -5.77 14.67
CA LEU A 326 -24.93 -4.33 14.81
C LEU A 326 -24.36 -3.76 16.11
N ARG A 327 -24.42 -4.51 17.22
CA ARG A 327 -23.81 -4.09 18.49
C ARG A 327 -22.30 -3.87 18.32
N LEU A 328 -21.60 -4.81 17.66
CA LEU A 328 -20.16 -4.66 17.39
C LEU A 328 -19.89 -3.41 16.52
N ALA A 329 -20.74 -3.17 15.51
CA ALA A 329 -20.61 -2.01 14.63
C ALA A 329 -20.79 -0.67 15.37
N VAL A 330 -21.79 -0.59 16.26
CA VAL A 330 -22.22 0.66 16.91
C VAL A 330 -21.43 0.94 18.19
N HIS A 331 -21.29 -0.06 19.04
CA HIS A 331 -20.68 0.09 20.38
C HIS A 331 -19.28 -0.49 20.49
N GLY A 332 -18.85 -1.25 19.47
CA GLY A 332 -17.63 -2.01 19.56
C GLY A 332 -17.73 -3.22 20.49
N GLY A 333 -16.62 -3.88 20.70
CA GLY A 333 -16.52 -5.05 21.58
C GLY A 333 -15.45 -6.03 21.13
N VAL A 334 -15.53 -7.24 21.67
CA VAL A 334 -14.63 -8.34 21.31
C VAL A 334 -15.44 -9.44 20.65
N THR A 335 -14.97 -9.93 19.51
CA THR A 335 -15.62 -11.06 18.82
C THR A 335 -15.34 -12.38 19.56
N PRO A 336 -16.08 -13.47 19.27
CA PRO A 336 -15.81 -14.78 19.86
C PRO A 336 -14.38 -15.28 19.59
N GLU A 337 -13.77 -14.86 18.49
CA GLU A 337 -12.39 -15.18 18.07
C GLU A 337 -11.35 -14.29 18.76
N GLY A 338 -11.77 -13.33 19.60
CA GLY A 338 -10.90 -12.44 20.35
C GLY A 338 -10.47 -11.17 19.59
N VAL A 339 -11.07 -10.86 18.44
CA VAL A 339 -10.77 -9.65 17.69
C VAL A 339 -11.46 -8.45 18.35
N VAL A 340 -10.72 -7.38 18.59
CA VAL A 340 -11.25 -6.11 19.08
C VAL A 340 -11.81 -5.29 17.93
N VAL A 341 -13.07 -4.86 18.05
CA VAL A 341 -13.75 -4.00 17.10
C VAL A 341 -14.07 -2.68 17.79
N GLU A 342 -13.67 -1.56 17.21
CA GLU A 342 -14.02 -0.22 17.71
C GLU A 342 -15.39 0.19 17.16
N GLY A 343 -16.27 0.73 18.03
CA GLY A 343 -17.59 1.16 17.58
C GLY A 343 -17.54 2.41 16.69
N LEU A 344 -18.42 2.48 15.71
CA LEU A 344 -18.56 3.65 14.86
C LEU A 344 -19.25 4.80 15.59
N PRO A 345 -18.74 6.04 15.52
CA PRO A 345 -19.48 7.20 15.99
C PRO A 345 -20.73 7.41 15.13
N LEU A 346 -21.80 7.92 15.75
CA LEU A 346 -23.05 8.24 15.02
C LEU A 346 -22.74 9.22 13.88
N ALA A 347 -23.09 8.84 12.67
CA ALA A 347 -22.92 9.64 11.47
C ALA A 347 -24.13 9.47 10.53
N PRO A 348 -24.42 10.43 9.64
CA PRO A 348 -25.48 10.29 8.67
C PRO A 348 -25.20 9.18 7.65
N GLY A 349 -26.24 8.77 6.91
CA GLY A 349 -26.13 7.72 5.89
C GLY A 349 -26.15 6.32 6.49
N ARG A 350 -25.31 5.41 5.97
CA ARG A 350 -25.34 4.00 6.36
C ARG A 350 -24.99 3.74 7.83
N VAL A 351 -24.13 4.55 8.42
CA VAL A 351 -23.83 4.45 9.85
C VAL A 351 -25.06 4.77 10.67
N GLY A 352 -25.81 5.80 10.30
CA GLY A 352 -27.12 6.10 10.91
C GLY A 352 -28.10 4.94 10.76
N GLU A 353 -28.15 4.28 9.58
CA GLU A 353 -28.97 3.08 9.37
C GLU A 353 -28.62 1.96 10.35
N TYR A 354 -27.33 1.73 10.65
CA TYR A 354 -26.91 0.74 11.63
C TYR A 354 -27.43 1.04 13.04
N TYR A 355 -27.37 2.30 13.46
CA TYR A 355 -27.93 2.74 14.74
C TYR A 355 -29.45 2.59 14.82
N TYR A 356 -30.18 2.86 13.73
CA TYR A 356 -31.64 2.67 13.70
C TYR A 356 -32.05 1.21 13.66
N THR A 357 -31.22 0.34 13.07
CA THR A 357 -31.53 -1.08 12.96
C THR A 357 -31.16 -1.85 14.22
N TYR A 358 -30.15 -1.37 14.95
CA TYR A 358 -29.76 -1.89 16.26
C TYR A 358 -30.81 -1.61 17.32
#